data_71407fa83de0f9150f80330d4e404f78
#
_entry.id   71407fa83de0f9150f80330d4e404f78
#
_cell.length_a   1.000
_cell.length_b   1.000
_cell.length_c   1.000
_cell.angle_alpha   90.00
_cell.angle_beta   90.00
_cell.angle_gamma   90.00
#
_symmetry.space_group_name_H-M   'P 1'
#
loop_
_entity.id
_entity.type
_entity.pdbx_description
1 polymer ?
#
loop_
_entity_poly.entity_id
_entity_poly.type
_entity_poly.pdbx_seq_one_letter_code
_entity_poly.pdbx_strand_id
1 'polypeptide(L)'
;MNTKKINKIVLAYSGGLDTTVILHWLKETYDAEVVTFTADIGQNHNPDLVIQRANDIGSTKVIIEDLKEEFVRDYVFPMFRANTVYEGEYLLGTSIARPLISKRLIEIAEEEGADAIAHGATGKGNDQIRFEIGAYSLNPTITVIAPWRTWDFVSRADLVEYCKKNQINMDVSSDEPLYSTDENILHTSYEG
;
A
#
# COMPACT_ATOMS: atom_id res chain seq x y z
N MET A 1 -1.41 -29.75 2.97
CA MET A 1 -1.88 -28.65 3.79
C MET A 1 -3.08 -28.05 3.07
N ASN A 2 -4.24 -27.99 3.71
CA ASN A 2 -5.42 -27.37 3.12
C ASN A 2 -5.19 -25.85 3.15
N THR A 3 -4.72 -25.27 2.06
CA THR A 3 -4.63 -23.80 1.96
C THR A 3 -6.06 -23.26 1.97
N LYS A 4 -6.42 -22.52 3.02
CA LYS A 4 -7.72 -21.83 3.11
C LYS A 4 -7.90 -21.01 1.82
N LYS A 5 -9.04 -21.18 1.13
CA LYS A 5 -9.34 -20.37 -0.04
C LYS A 5 -9.47 -18.91 0.41
N ILE A 6 -8.78 -18.00 -0.26
CA ILE A 6 -8.90 -16.56 -0.05
C ILE A 6 -10.01 -16.07 -0.96
N ASN A 7 -11.07 -15.51 -0.38
CA ASN A 7 -12.24 -15.01 -1.11
C ASN A 7 -12.31 -13.48 -1.11
N LYS A 8 -11.74 -12.82 -0.10
CA LYS A 8 -11.71 -11.36 0.00
C LYS A 8 -10.37 -10.88 0.53
N ILE A 9 -9.85 -9.82 -0.10
CA ILE A 9 -8.54 -9.21 0.20
C ILE A 9 -8.73 -7.71 0.39
N VAL A 10 -8.09 -7.11 1.40
CA VAL A 10 -7.95 -5.65 1.52
C VAL A 10 -6.55 -5.25 1.08
N LEU A 11 -6.47 -4.40 0.07
CA LEU A 11 -5.22 -3.92 -0.52
C LEU A 11 -4.88 -2.51 -0.05
N ALA A 12 -3.69 -2.31 0.53
CA ALA A 12 -3.12 -0.97 0.68
C ALA A 12 -2.83 -0.39 -0.71
N TYR A 13 -3.60 0.63 -1.11
CA TYR A 13 -3.68 1.13 -2.47
C TYR A 13 -3.31 2.61 -2.55
N SER A 14 -2.33 2.94 -3.37
CA SER A 14 -1.92 4.33 -3.58
C SER A 14 -2.48 4.96 -4.88
N GLY A 15 -3.04 4.16 -5.78
CA GLY A 15 -3.43 4.59 -7.13
C GLY A 15 -2.27 4.73 -8.10
N GLY A 16 -1.03 4.42 -7.67
CA GLY A 16 0.14 4.35 -8.54
C GLY A 16 0.21 3.08 -9.38
N LEU A 17 1.21 2.99 -10.26
CA LEU A 17 1.40 1.88 -11.18
C LEU A 17 1.43 0.54 -10.45
N ASP A 18 2.30 0.42 -9.44
CA ASP A 18 2.54 -0.84 -8.73
C ASP A 18 1.26 -1.38 -8.09
N THR A 19 0.58 -0.53 -7.32
CA THR A 19 -0.64 -0.96 -6.62
C THR A 19 -1.81 -1.21 -7.57
N THR A 20 -1.86 -0.54 -8.73
CA THR A 20 -2.87 -0.79 -9.76
C THR A 20 -2.65 -2.14 -10.44
N VAL A 21 -1.40 -2.49 -10.76
CA VAL A 21 -1.05 -3.82 -11.25
C VAL A 21 -1.35 -4.89 -10.20
N ILE A 22 -1.01 -4.63 -8.94
CA ILE A 22 -1.31 -5.55 -7.83
C ILE A 22 -2.81 -5.79 -7.69
N LEU A 23 -3.64 -4.76 -7.78
CA LEU A 23 -5.09 -4.90 -7.73
C LEU A 23 -5.61 -5.87 -8.80
N HIS A 24 -5.19 -5.68 -10.04
CA HIS A 24 -5.58 -6.58 -11.13
C HIS A 24 -5.02 -8.00 -10.93
N TRP A 25 -3.75 -8.11 -10.58
CA TRP A 25 -3.08 -9.40 -10.36
C TRP A 25 -3.72 -10.21 -9.22
N LEU A 26 -4.12 -9.55 -8.13
CA LEU A 26 -4.80 -10.22 -7.00
C LEU A 26 -6.13 -10.83 -7.44
N LYS A 27 -6.91 -10.09 -8.23
CA LYS A 27 -8.19 -10.58 -8.75
C LYS A 27 -8.01 -11.80 -9.63
N GLU A 28 -7.06 -11.75 -10.57
CA GLU A 28 -6.78 -12.86 -11.49
C GLU A 28 -6.20 -14.08 -10.78
N THR A 29 -5.29 -13.87 -9.82
CA THR A 29 -4.56 -14.96 -9.16
C THR A 29 -5.41 -15.69 -8.13
N TYR A 30 -6.23 -14.97 -7.37
CA TYR A 30 -7.00 -15.53 -6.27
C TYR A 30 -8.47 -15.74 -6.59
N ASP A 31 -8.97 -15.19 -7.72
CA ASP A 31 -10.41 -15.14 -8.02
C ASP A 31 -11.19 -14.60 -6.82
N ALA A 32 -10.70 -13.51 -6.23
CA ALA A 32 -11.16 -12.94 -4.97
C ALA A 32 -11.73 -11.52 -5.15
N GLU A 33 -12.63 -11.16 -4.27
CA GLU A 33 -13.02 -9.76 -4.09
C GLU A 33 -11.85 -8.96 -3.53
N VAL A 34 -11.59 -7.78 -4.10
CA VAL A 34 -10.54 -6.89 -3.60
C VAL A 34 -11.13 -5.54 -3.21
N VAL A 35 -11.01 -5.22 -1.94
CA VAL A 35 -11.30 -3.90 -1.38
C VAL A 35 -10.00 -3.09 -1.38
N THR A 36 -10.02 -1.88 -1.91
CA THR A 36 -8.85 -0.98 -1.88
C THR A 36 -8.97 0.01 -0.74
N PHE A 37 -7.87 0.22 -0.02
CA PHE A 37 -7.75 1.18 1.07
C PHE A 37 -6.61 2.15 0.82
N THR A 38 -6.90 3.44 0.85
CA THR A 38 -5.95 4.55 0.75
C THR A 38 -6.01 5.38 2.02
N ALA A 39 -4.88 5.47 2.73
CA ALA A 39 -4.73 6.37 3.86
C ALA A 39 -4.31 7.76 3.36
N ASP A 40 -5.11 8.79 3.64
CA ASP A 40 -4.69 10.19 3.48
C ASP A 40 -3.95 10.63 4.74
N ILE A 41 -2.64 10.73 4.63
CA ILE A 41 -1.72 11.20 5.67
C ILE A 41 -1.04 12.51 5.28
N GLY A 42 -1.61 13.23 4.30
CA GLY A 42 -1.15 14.53 3.82
C GLY A 42 -0.26 14.49 2.58
N GLN A 43 -0.23 13.37 1.86
CA GLN A 43 0.40 13.28 0.54
C GLN A 43 -0.41 14.05 -0.50
N ASN A 44 0.31 14.60 -1.50
CA ASN A 44 -0.34 15.27 -2.62
C ASN A 44 -0.88 14.24 -3.62
N HIS A 45 -2.15 13.88 -3.48
CA HIS A 45 -2.83 12.94 -4.38
C HIS A 45 -4.19 13.50 -4.82
N ASN A 46 -4.71 12.99 -5.92
CA ASN A 46 -6.06 13.28 -6.38
C ASN A 46 -6.98 12.10 -6.01
N PRO A 47 -7.85 12.25 -4.98
CA PRO A 47 -8.74 11.17 -4.55
C PRO A 47 -9.66 10.67 -5.65
N ASP A 48 -10.18 11.56 -6.50
CA ASP A 48 -11.10 11.17 -7.59
C ASP A 48 -10.39 10.26 -8.59
N LEU A 49 -9.12 10.55 -8.91
CA LEU A 49 -8.32 9.71 -9.80
C LEU A 49 -8.00 8.34 -9.17
N VAL A 50 -7.72 8.31 -7.86
CA VAL A 50 -7.51 7.05 -7.11
C VAL A 50 -8.76 6.19 -7.15
N ILE A 51 -9.94 6.79 -6.90
CA ILE A 51 -11.24 6.12 -6.95
C ILE A 51 -11.53 5.60 -8.36
N GLN A 52 -11.34 6.45 -9.36
CA GLN A 52 -11.58 6.07 -10.76
C GLN A 52 -10.72 4.88 -11.15
N ARG A 53 -9.40 4.93 -10.92
CA ARG A 53 -8.47 3.83 -11.26
C ARG A 53 -8.83 2.52 -10.56
N ALA A 54 -9.16 2.58 -9.26
CA ALA A 54 -9.58 1.39 -8.53
C ALA A 54 -10.87 0.77 -9.12
N ASN A 55 -11.85 1.60 -9.47
CA ASN A 55 -13.11 1.15 -10.08
C ASN A 55 -12.90 0.59 -11.48
N ASP A 56 -12.05 1.21 -12.30
CA ASP A 56 -11.75 0.76 -13.67
C ASP A 56 -11.12 -0.64 -13.68
N ILE A 57 -10.33 -0.98 -12.66
CA ILE A 57 -9.77 -2.33 -12.46
C ILE A 57 -10.79 -3.28 -11.82
N GLY A 58 -11.87 -2.73 -11.27
CA GLY A 58 -12.96 -3.52 -10.67
C GLY A 58 -12.70 -3.85 -9.19
N SER A 59 -12.18 -2.89 -8.41
CA SER A 59 -12.24 -2.96 -6.95
C SER A 59 -13.70 -3.13 -6.50
N THR A 60 -13.93 -4.03 -5.55
CA THR A 60 -15.28 -4.28 -5.02
C THR A 60 -15.77 -3.11 -4.17
N LYS A 61 -14.84 -2.46 -3.47
CA LYS A 61 -15.09 -1.27 -2.64
C LYS A 61 -13.81 -0.43 -2.58
N VAL A 62 -13.97 0.89 -2.66
CA VAL A 62 -12.86 1.84 -2.52
C VAL A 62 -13.04 2.62 -1.23
N ILE A 63 -12.05 2.58 -0.36
CA ILE A 63 -12.04 3.26 0.92
C ILE A 63 -10.87 4.25 0.91
N ILE A 64 -11.15 5.52 1.15
CA ILE A 64 -10.16 6.56 1.38
C ILE A 64 -10.48 7.21 2.71
N GLU A 65 -9.52 7.24 3.63
CA GLU A 65 -9.72 7.81 4.97
C GLU A 65 -8.68 8.88 5.29
N ASP A 66 -9.15 9.98 5.84
CA ASP A 66 -8.30 11.03 6.39
C ASP A 66 -7.74 10.60 7.75
N LEU A 67 -6.47 10.24 7.77
CA LEU A 67 -5.73 9.84 8.97
C LEU A 67 -4.71 10.88 9.43
N LYS A 68 -4.77 12.10 8.92
CA LYS A 68 -3.77 13.17 9.22
C LYS A 68 -3.73 13.50 10.70
N GLU A 69 -4.88 13.66 11.34
CA GLU A 69 -4.92 13.98 12.77
C GLU A 69 -4.34 12.85 13.62
N GLU A 70 -4.74 11.61 13.39
CA GLU A 70 -4.21 10.44 14.10
C GLU A 70 -2.70 10.29 13.86
N PHE A 71 -2.25 10.46 12.62
CA PHE A 71 -0.84 10.39 12.28
C PHE A 71 -0.01 11.42 13.03
N VAL A 72 -0.46 12.67 13.09
CA VAL A 72 0.25 13.74 13.80
C VAL A 72 0.23 13.53 15.32
N ARG A 73 -0.94 13.24 15.88
CA ARG A 73 -1.12 13.10 17.32
C ARG A 73 -0.38 11.90 17.91
N ASP A 74 -0.50 10.72 17.27
CA ASP A 74 -0.11 9.46 17.87
C ASP A 74 1.26 8.94 17.37
N TYR A 75 1.77 9.50 16.26
CA TYR A 75 3.06 9.08 15.68
C TYR A 75 4.07 10.23 15.58
N VAL A 76 3.71 11.35 14.96
CA VAL A 76 4.64 12.45 14.72
C VAL A 76 5.04 13.15 16.03
N PHE A 77 4.07 13.56 16.86
CA PHE A 77 4.39 14.21 18.13
C PHE A 77 5.15 13.32 19.13
N PRO A 78 4.82 12.03 19.32
CA PRO A 78 5.66 11.14 20.11
C PRO A 78 7.09 11.02 19.57
N MET A 79 7.26 10.93 18.25
CA MET A 79 8.57 10.89 17.62
C MET A 79 9.38 12.17 17.91
N PHE A 80 8.77 13.35 17.81
CA PHE A 80 9.42 14.62 18.14
C PHE A 80 9.81 14.71 19.63
N ARG A 81 8.93 14.27 20.53
CA ARG A 81 9.23 14.23 21.98
C ARG A 81 10.40 13.31 22.28
N ALA A 82 10.54 12.21 21.55
CA ALA A 82 11.66 11.29 21.67
C ALA A 82 12.95 11.80 20.99
N ASN A 83 12.87 12.95 20.29
CA ASN A 83 13.96 13.51 19.49
C ASN A 83 14.57 12.48 18.51
N THR A 84 13.70 11.70 17.85
CA THR A 84 14.10 10.61 16.98
C THR A 84 14.33 11.13 15.58
N VAL A 85 15.61 11.13 15.18
CA VAL A 85 16.05 11.44 13.81
C VAL A 85 17.06 10.38 13.40
N TYR A 86 16.87 9.76 12.24
CA TYR A 86 17.80 8.74 11.77
C TYR A 86 18.98 9.41 11.06
N GLU A 87 20.20 9.03 11.48
CA GLU A 87 21.48 9.55 10.98
C GLU A 87 21.60 11.10 11.02
N GLY A 88 20.81 11.76 11.86
CA GLY A 88 20.83 13.21 12.01
C GLY A 88 20.06 14.00 10.95
N GLU A 89 19.45 13.35 9.97
CA GLU A 89 18.81 13.99 8.83
C GLU A 89 17.38 13.48 8.57
N TYR A 90 17.17 12.16 8.58
CA TYR A 90 15.90 11.57 8.16
C TYR A 90 14.87 11.56 9.28
N LEU A 91 13.73 12.23 9.06
CA LEU A 91 12.64 12.42 10.03
C LEU A 91 11.72 11.21 10.20
N LEU A 92 12.03 10.08 9.58
CA LEU A 92 11.29 8.82 9.72
C LEU A 92 9.81 8.84 9.29
N GLY A 93 9.37 9.81 8.50
CA GLY A 93 7.97 9.98 8.11
C GLY A 93 7.35 8.74 7.48
N THR A 94 8.05 8.12 6.53
CA THR A 94 7.62 6.86 5.92
C THR A 94 7.60 5.73 6.95
N SER A 95 8.63 5.66 7.79
CA SER A 95 8.78 4.59 8.78
C SER A 95 7.66 4.57 9.81
N ILE A 96 7.22 5.74 10.29
CA ILE A 96 6.15 5.86 11.29
C ILE A 96 4.75 5.85 10.66
N ALA A 97 4.62 6.11 9.35
CA ALA A 97 3.36 6.00 8.65
C ALA A 97 2.91 4.54 8.45
N ARG A 98 3.85 3.63 8.18
CA ARG A 98 3.51 2.22 7.91
C ARG A 98 2.78 1.50 9.06
N PRO A 99 3.15 1.67 10.34
CA PRO A 99 2.37 1.13 11.46
C PRO A 99 0.93 1.62 11.51
N LEU A 100 0.68 2.91 11.26
CA LEU A 100 -0.68 3.47 11.20
C LEU A 100 -1.48 2.85 10.05
N ILE A 101 -0.89 2.82 8.85
CA ILE A 101 -1.54 2.24 7.67
C ILE A 101 -1.84 0.77 7.89
N SER A 102 -0.88 0.00 8.47
CA SER A 102 -1.09 -1.42 8.79
C SER A 102 -2.20 -1.63 9.81
N LYS A 103 -2.26 -0.78 10.84
CA LYS A 103 -3.33 -0.82 11.84
C LYS A 103 -4.70 -0.68 11.16
N ARG A 104 -4.88 0.39 10.38
CA ARG A 104 -6.17 0.63 9.76
C ARG A 104 -6.51 -0.41 8.69
N LEU A 105 -5.51 -0.92 7.98
CA LEU A 105 -5.67 -2.00 7.01
C LEU A 105 -6.24 -3.28 7.66
N ILE A 106 -5.76 -3.62 8.86
CA ILE A 106 -6.26 -4.78 9.63
C ILE A 106 -7.68 -4.52 10.15
N GLU A 107 -7.97 -3.34 10.69
CA GLU A 107 -9.30 -2.97 11.15
C GLU A 107 -10.32 -3.08 10.00
N ILE A 108 -9.99 -2.55 8.81
CA ILE A 108 -10.82 -2.69 7.61
C ILE A 108 -10.97 -4.15 7.19
N ALA A 109 -9.90 -4.95 7.26
CA ALA A 109 -9.98 -6.37 6.94
C ALA A 109 -10.95 -7.12 7.86
N GLU A 110 -10.99 -6.76 9.13
CA GLU A 110 -11.94 -7.31 10.09
C GLU A 110 -13.38 -6.82 9.84
N GLU A 111 -13.56 -5.52 9.58
CA GLU A 111 -14.87 -4.93 9.23
C GLU A 111 -15.47 -5.55 7.97
N GLU A 112 -14.64 -5.81 6.95
CA GLU A 112 -15.04 -6.39 5.67
C GLU A 112 -15.10 -7.93 5.68
N GLY A 113 -14.66 -8.57 6.77
CA GLY A 113 -14.57 -10.03 6.85
C GLY A 113 -13.57 -10.61 5.83
N ALA A 114 -12.47 -9.92 5.57
CA ALA A 114 -11.48 -10.33 4.60
C ALA A 114 -10.59 -11.47 5.14
N ASP A 115 -10.16 -12.35 4.23
CA ASP A 115 -9.26 -13.48 4.54
C ASP A 115 -7.78 -13.07 4.55
N ALA A 116 -7.45 -11.97 3.85
CA ALA A 116 -6.09 -11.51 3.66
C ALA A 116 -6.01 -9.99 3.51
N ILE A 117 -4.81 -9.47 3.78
CA ILE A 117 -4.40 -8.14 3.37
C ILE A 117 -3.30 -8.23 2.31
N ALA A 118 -3.15 -7.17 1.51
CA ALA A 118 -2.07 -7.06 0.53
C ALA A 118 -1.44 -5.67 0.55
N HIS A 119 -0.17 -5.59 0.16
CA HIS A 119 0.56 -4.33 0.03
C HIS A 119 1.57 -4.36 -1.12
N GLY A 120 1.93 -3.17 -1.62
CA GLY A 120 2.87 -2.99 -2.72
C GLY A 120 4.31 -2.68 -2.31
N ALA A 121 4.68 -2.86 -1.04
CA ALA A 121 6.06 -2.64 -0.62
C ALA A 121 7.00 -3.64 -1.29
N THR A 122 8.15 -3.14 -1.80
CA THR A 122 9.13 -3.96 -2.50
C THR A 122 9.76 -5.01 -1.58
N GLY A 123 10.15 -6.16 -2.13
CA GLY A 123 10.65 -7.30 -1.37
C GLY A 123 12.04 -7.11 -0.72
N LYS A 124 12.69 -5.97 -0.95
CA LYS A 124 14.05 -5.66 -0.45
C LYS A 124 14.08 -4.53 0.59
N GLY A 125 12.96 -3.84 0.81
CA GLY A 125 12.88 -2.67 1.68
C GLY A 125 12.39 -2.98 3.10
N ASN A 126 12.63 -2.04 4.01
CA ASN A 126 12.15 -2.10 5.39
C ASN A 126 10.62 -2.00 5.49
N ASP A 127 9.97 -1.39 4.51
CA ASP A 127 8.53 -1.14 4.52
C ASP A 127 7.72 -2.43 4.52
N GLN A 128 8.19 -3.45 3.80
CA GLN A 128 7.57 -4.77 3.82
C GLN A 128 7.52 -5.34 5.26
N ILE A 129 8.65 -5.27 5.98
CA ILE A 129 8.74 -5.76 7.35
C ILE A 129 7.81 -4.95 8.26
N ARG A 130 7.72 -3.63 8.08
CA ARG A 130 6.83 -2.76 8.85
C ARG A 130 5.36 -3.11 8.66
N PHE A 131 4.94 -3.37 7.41
CA PHE A 131 3.59 -3.85 7.13
C PHE A 131 3.31 -5.19 7.80
N GLU A 132 4.19 -6.17 7.65
CA GLU A 132 3.99 -7.51 8.18
C GLU A 132 4.00 -7.54 9.71
N ILE A 133 4.98 -6.90 10.35
CA ILE A 133 5.03 -6.83 11.82
C ILE A 133 3.81 -6.08 12.35
N GLY A 134 3.41 -4.97 11.73
CA GLY A 134 2.20 -4.24 12.09
C GLY A 134 0.96 -5.12 12.02
N ALA A 135 0.80 -5.83 10.91
CA ALA A 135 -0.33 -6.72 10.69
C ALA A 135 -0.36 -7.88 11.71
N TYR A 136 0.74 -8.61 11.85
CA TYR A 136 0.80 -9.77 12.76
C TYR A 136 0.73 -9.39 14.24
N SER A 137 1.11 -8.16 14.60
CA SER A 137 0.96 -7.67 15.97
C SER A 137 -0.50 -7.48 16.37
N LEU A 138 -1.38 -7.19 15.39
CA LEU A 138 -2.81 -6.94 15.60
C LEU A 138 -3.63 -8.20 15.32
N ASN A 139 -3.32 -8.91 14.25
CA ASN A 139 -3.98 -10.16 13.88
C ASN A 139 -2.93 -11.21 13.42
N PRO A 140 -2.43 -12.05 14.35
CA PRO A 140 -1.40 -13.05 14.03
C PRO A 140 -1.83 -14.12 13.01
N THR A 141 -3.12 -14.22 12.74
CA THR A 141 -3.69 -15.26 11.86
C THR A 141 -4.01 -14.76 10.46
N ILE A 142 -3.92 -13.44 10.23
CA ILE A 142 -4.20 -12.85 8.92
C ILE A 142 -3.18 -13.32 7.87
N THR A 143 -3.63 -13.58 6.68
CA THR A 143 -2.73 -13.83 5.56
C THR A 143 -2.23 -12.50 5.00
N VAL A 144 -0.91 -12.31 4.91
CA VAL A 144 -0.31 -11.14 4.27
C VAL A 144 0.20 -11.53 2.90
N ILE A 145 -0.29 -10.84 1.85
CA ILE A 145 0.11 -11.04 0.46
C ILE A 145 1.05 -9.89 0.07
N ALA A 146 2.29 -10.22 -0.22
CA ALA A 146 3.32 -9.30 -0.69
C ALA A 146 3.76 -9.69 -2.10
N PRO A 147 3.10 -9.21 -3.17
CA PRO A 147 3.32 -9.69 -4.54
C PRO A 147 4.78 -9.56 -4.99
N TRP A 148 5.47 -8.48 -4.63
CA TRP A 148 6.89 -8.29 -4.94
C TRP A 148 7.83 -9.41 -4.45
N ARG A 149 7.37 -10.32 -3.62
CA ARG A 149 8.12 -11.52 -3.20
C ARG A 149 7.78 -12.78 -3.97
N THR A 150 6.64 -12.80 -4.65
CA THR A 150 6.06 -14.03 -5.19
C THR A 150 5.78 -14.00 -6.68
N TRP A 151 5.61 -12.81 -7.27
CA TRP A 151 5.42 -12.66 -8.71
C TRP A 151 6.75 -12.62 -9.47
N ASP A 152 6.69 -12.75 -10.80
CA ASP A 152 7.87 -12.82 -11.66
C ASP A 152 8.35 -11.44 -12.15
N PHE A 153 7.67 -10.36 -11.78
CA PHE A 153 8.06 -9.00 -12.18
C PHE A 153 9.27 -8.53 -11.37
N VAL A 154 10.26 -8.01 -12.07
CA VAL A 154 11.52 -7.55 -11.47
C VAL A 154 11.77 -6.06 -11.70
N SER A 155 10.98 -5.42 -12.57
CA SER A 155 11.18 -4.03 -12.97
C SER A 155 9.86 -3.30 -13.21
N ARG A 156 9.95 -1.95 -13.18
CA ARG A 156 8.84 -1.08 -13.60
C ARG A 156 8.43 -1.32 -15.06
N ALA A 157 9.37 -1.67 -15.92
CA ALA A 157 9.08 -1.97 -17.33
C ALA A 157 8.15 -3.18 -17.47
N ASP A 158 8.33 -4.21 -16.63
CA ASP A 158 7.46 -5.39 -16.61
C ASP A 158 6.03 -5.02 -16.23
N LEU A 159 5.86 -4.08 -15.27
CA LEU A 159 4.54 -3.61 -14.86
C LEU A 159 3.86 -2.82 -15.99
N VAL A 160 4.61 -1.99 -16.71
CA VAL A 160 4.09 -1.25 -17.87
C VAL A 160 3.67 -2.22 -18.98
N GLU A 161 4.46 -3.24 -19.24
CA GLU A 161 4.13 -4.28 -20.23
C GLU A 161 2.88 -5.07 -19.79
N TYR A 162 2.79 -5.40 -18.51
CA TYR A 162 1.59 -6.04 -17.93
C TYR A 162 0.34 -5.17 -18.12
N CYS A 163 0.43 -3.87 -17.88
CA CYS A 163 -0.68 -2.95 -18.10
C CYS A 163 -1.11 -2.94 -19.57
N LYS A 164 -0.17 -2.86 -20.51
CA LYS A 164 -0.46 -2.91 -21.94
C LYS A 164 -1.16 -4.21 -22.36
N LYS A 165 -0.64 -5.35 -21.89
CA LYS A 165 -1.19 -6.68 -22.19
C LYS A 165 -2.61 -6.84 -21.68
N ASN A 166 -2.92 -6.30 -20.50
CA ASN A 166 -4.23 -6.42 -19.87
C ASN A 166 -5.15 -5.22 -20.11
N GLN A 167 -4.77 -4.30 -21.01
CA GLN A 167 -5.55 -3.11 -21.38
C GLN A 167 -5.87 -2.20 -20.16
N ILE A 168 -4.97 -2.20 -19.17
CA ILE A 168 -5.07 -1.32 -18.01
C ILE A 168 -4.61 0.08 -18.44
N ASN A 169 -5.55 1.03 -18.40
CA ASN A 169 -5.26 2.40 -18.78
C ASN A 169 -4.52 3.13 -17.65
N MET A 170 -3.21 3.28 -17.80
CA MET A 170 -2.37 4.06 -16.91
C MET A 170 -1.62 5.09 -17.76
N ASP A 171 -1.78 6.36 -17.43
CA ASP A 171 -0.94 7.43 -17.97
C ASP A 171 0.47 7.30 -17.37
N VAL A 172 1.22 6.32 -17.85
CA VAL A 172 2.63 6.14 -17.47
C VAL A 172 3.46 6.86 -18.53
N SER A 173 3.90 8.07 -18.21
CA SER A 173 4.88 8.74 -19.04
C SER A 173 6.22 8.01 -18.95
N SER A 174 6.93 7.87 -20.07
CA SER A 174 8.30 7.35 -20.11
C SER A 174 9.28 8.20 -19.29
N ASP A 175 8.88 9.38 -18.88
CA ASP A 175 9.68 10.42 -18.23
C ASP A 175 9.45 10.49 -16.70
N GLU A 176 8.70 9.55 -16.11
CA GLU A 176 8.58 9.48 -14.66
C GLU A 176 9.93 9.13 -14.01
N PRO A 177 10.26 9.77 -12.88
CA PRO A 177 11.55 9.61 -12.24
C PRO A 177 11.81 8.14 -11.86
N LEU A 178 13.08 7.75 -11.93
CA LEU A 178 13.57 6.40 -11.59
C LEU A 178 13.50 6.10 -10.08
N TYR A 179 13.04 7.04 -9.27
CA TYR A 179 12.94 6.91 -7.82
C TYR A 179 11.49 6.96 -7.36
N SER A 180 11.22 6.25 -6.28
CA SER A 180 9.94 6.31 -5.58
C SER A 180 9.89 7.54 -4.69
N THR A 181 8.74 8.20 -4.64
CA THR A 181 8.49 9.34 -3.76
C THR A 181 7.49 8.92 -2.69
N ASP A 182 7.89 9.04 -1.43
CA ASP A 182 7.01 8.91 -0.27
C ASP A 182 6.76 10.28 0.33
N GLU A 183 5.51 10.71 0.33
CA GLU A 183 5.06 12.01 0.83
C GLU A 183 4.02 11.83 1.92
N ASN A 184 4.12 12.64 2.96
CA ASN A 184 3.12 12.78 4.01
C ASN A 184 3.22 14.18 4.64
N ILE A 185 2.34 14.49 5.58
CA ILE A 185 2.28 15.80 6.25
C ILE A 185 3.59 16.19 6.94
N LEU A 186 4.47 15.24 7.26
CA LEU A 186 5.74 15.51 7.93
C LEU A 186 6.85 15.94 6.96
N HIS A 187 7.02 15.18 5.87
CA HIS A 187 8.02 15.46 4.84
C HIS A 187 7.82 14.61 3.58
N THR A 188 8.61 14.92 2.58
CA THR A 188 8.76 14.11 1.37
C THR A 188 10.13 13.41 1.39
N SER A 189 10.17 12.12 1.12
CA SER A 189 11.40 11.35 0.94
C SER A 189 11.46 10.69 -0.44
N TYR A 190 12.67 10.51 -0.93
CA TYR A 190 12.95 9.90 -2.23
C TYR A 190 13.81 8.67 -2.03
N GLU A 191 13.40 7.55 -2.62
CA GLU A 191 14.16 6.29 -2.61
C GLU A 191 14.43 5.87 -4.06
N GLY A 192 15.70 5.58 -4.38
CA GLY A 192 16.13 5.14 -5.71
C GLY A 192 17.20 4.07 -5.67
#